data_57ae0e267ef7599620843c678e4714e7
#
_entry.id   57ae0e267ef7599620843c678e4714e7
#
_cell.length_a   1.000
_cell.length_b   1.000
_cell.length_c   1.000
_cell.angle_alpha   90.00
_cell.angle_beta   90.00
_cell.angle_gamma   90.00
#
_symmetry.space_group_name_H-M   'P 1'
#
loop_
_entity.id
_entity.type
_entity.pdbx_description
1 polymer ?
#
loop_
_entity_poly.entity_id
_entity_poly.type
_entity_poly.pdbx_seq_one_letter_code
_entity_poly.pdbx_strand_id
1 'polypeptide(L)'
;MNGSHSAINQLSLMLRISTAGGDVVDWGEVEGVTGLRLPADYRDFVALCGGSELNEYLAFRTPPVDGSPVGNLLDGLDFDPREEYRSSHELGLMDPSEMRLLPFAATANGDVAFWVCESIDPEAWEVATFKRQARFGVGPWKRFEMGFGRFLVGLLDGTLPNPFSDSSWNVPPHAYRNWRDF
;
A
#
# COMPACT_ATOMS: atom_id res chain seq x y z
N MET A 1 10.17 14.17 12.45
CA MET A 1 8.80 14.48 12.00
C MET A 1 8.67 15.05 10.57
N ASN A 2 9.76 15.46 9.88
CA ASN A 2 9.65 16.14 8.57
C ASN A 2 9.69 15.25 7.31
N GLY A 3 9.90 13.94 7.45
CA GLY A 3 10.08 13.07 6.27
C GLY A 3 8.78 12.57 5.63
N SER A 4 7.75 12.34 6.41
CA SER A 4 6.45 11.77 5.98
C SER A 4 5.67 12.75 5.09
N HIS A 5 5.44 13.96 5.56
CA HIS A 5 4.77 15.02 4.77
C HIS A 5 5.54 15.36 3.48
N SER A 6 6.88 15.25 3.51
CA SER A 6 7.71 15.48 2.31
C SER A 6 7.42 14.47 1.21
N ALA A 7 7.22 13.18 1.54
CA ALA A 7 6.94 12.14 0.55
C ALA A 7 5.55 12.33 -0.10
N ILE A 8 4.52 12.67 0.67
CA ILE A 8 3.17 12.92 0.13
C ILE A 8 3.14 14.16 -0.76
N ASN A 9 3.86 15.22 -0.37
CA ASN A 9 4.00 16.40 -1.24
C ASN A 9 4.70 16.05 -2.56
N GLN A 10 5.72 15.21 -2.52
CA GLN A 10 6.40 14.73 -3.72
C GLN A 10 5.46 13.90 -4.60
N LEU A 11 4.67 12.99 -4.02
CA LEU A 11 3.64 12.23 -4.74
C LEU A 11 2.63 13.15 -5.41
N SER A 12 2.14 14.18 -4.71
CA SER A 12 1.22 15.18 -5.26
C SER A 12 1.76 15.82 -6.54
N LEU A 13 3.05 16.18 -6.54
CA LEU A 13 3.71 16.77 -7.71
C LEU A 13 3.86 15.75 -8.85
N MET A 14 4.30 14.54 -8.55
CA MET A 14 4.50 13.47 -9.55
C MET A 14 3.19 13.08 -10.24
N LEU A 15 2.11 12.99 -9.47
CA LEU A 15 0.77 12.63 -9.94
C LEU A 15 -0.04 13.83 -10.43
N ARG A 16 0.52 15.04 -10.37
CA ARG A 16 -0.12 16.30 -10.79
C ARG A 16 -1.47 16.54 -10.12
N ILE A 17 -1.59 16.17 -8.85
CA ILE A 17 -2.80 16.40 -8.08
C ILE A 17 -2.85 17.87 -7.69
N SER A 18 -3.77 18.61 -8.30
CA SER A 18 -3.89 20.07 -8.11
C SER A 18 -4.83 20.46 -6.97
N THR A 19 -5.76 19.59 -6.60
CA THR A 19 -6.73 19.81 -5.52
C THR A 19 -6.88 18.53 -4.72
N ALA A 20 -6.95 18.68 -3.39
CA ALA A 20 -7.27 17.56 -2.52
C ALA A 20 -8.71 17.09 -2.82
N GLY A 21 -8.83 15.94 -3.45
CA GLY A 21 -10.11 15.28 -3.77
C GLY A 21 -10.25 13.96 -3.04
N GLY A 22 -9.47 13.79 -1.95
CA GLY A 22 -9.43 12.55 -1.20
C GLY A 22 -10.66 12.29 -0.34
N ASP A 23 -10.54 11.28 0.49
CA ASP A 23 -11.61 10.85 1.37
C ASP A 23 -11.47 11.45 2.76
N VAL A 24 -12.62 11.80 3.34
CA VAL A 24 -12.71 12.23 4.75
C VAL A 24 -12.99 10.97 5.59
N VAL A 25 -12.06 10.63 6.46
CA VAL A 25 -12.12 9.45 7.33
C VAL A 25 -12.07 9.89 8.79
N ASP A 26 -12.97 9.35 9.62
CA ASP A 26 -12.86 9.46 11.08
C ASP A 26 -11.79 8.48 11.59
N TRP A 27 -10.56 8.96 11.70
CA TRP A 27 -9.44 8.14 12.16
C TRP A 27 -9.56 7.71 13.62
N GLY A 28 -10.33 8.45 14.44
CA GLY A 28 -10.62 8.05 15.82
C GLY A 28 -11.54 6.84 15.87
N GLU A 29 -12.56 6.80 15.01
CA GLU A 29 -13.44 5.64 14.87
C GLU A 29 -12.66 4.43 14.34
N VAL A 30 -11.82 4.60 13.30
CA VAL A 30 -10.97 3.53 12.76
C VAL A 30 -10.07 2.96 13.86
N GLU A 31 -9.39 3.81 14.63
CA GLU A 31 -8.53 3.37 15.74
C GLU A 31 -9.34 2.66 16.83
N GLY A 32 -10.54 3.16 17.15
CA GLY A 32 -11.44 2.57 18.14
C GLY A 32 -11.93 1.17 17.78
N VAL A 33 -12.22 0.92 16.49
CA VAL A 33 -12.69 -0.37 15.99
C VAL A 33 -11.54 -1.37 15.82
N THR A 34 -10.39 -0.91 15.33
CA THR A 34 -9.28 -1.78 14.94
C THR A 34 -8.23 -1.98 16.03
N GLY A 35 -8.19 -1.06 16.99
CA GLY A 35 -7.09 -0.95 17.94
C GLY A 35 -5.75 -0.56 17.27
N LEU A 36 -5.79 -0.11 16.02
CA LEU A 36 -4.61 0.26 15.23
C LEU A 36 -4.67 1.72 14.81
N ARG A 37 -3.64 2.47 15.20
CA ARG A 37 -3.36 3.77 14.59
C ARG A 37 -2.60 3.55 13.29
N LEU A 38 -3.05 4.17 12.21
CA LEU A 38 -2.39 4.06 10.91
C LEU A 38 -1.32 5.15 10.72
N PRO A 39 -0.28 4.91 9.89
CA PRO A 39 0.79 5.87 9.64
C PRO A 39 0.28 7.22 9.15
N ALA A 40 0.95 8.31 9.55
CA ALA A 40 0.53 9.67 9.21
C ALA A 40 0.60 9.92 7.70
N ASP A 41 1.64 9.43 7.02
CA ASP A 41 1.79 9.57 5.57
C ASP A 41 0.66 8.87 4.79
N TYR A 42 0.18 7.72 5.28
CA TYR A 42 -0.99 7.09 4.67
C TYR A 42 -2.27 7.89 4.90
N ARG A 43 -2.48 8.44 6.10
CA ARG A 43 -3.64 9.29 6.37
C ARG A 43 -3.64 10.55 5.49
N ASP A 44 -2.46 11.16 5.31
CA ASP A 44 -2.29 12.29 4.40
C ASP A 44 -2.54 11.87 2.93
N PHE A 45 -2.11 10.67 2.54
CA PHE A 45 -2.41 10.12 1.21
C PHE A 45 -3.91 9.94 1.00
N VAL A 46 -4.64 9.38 1.97
CA VAL A 46 -6.10 9.21 1.89
C VAL A 46 -6.80 10.56 1.81
N ALA A 47 -6.37 11.55 2.58
CA ALA A 47 -6.92 12.91 2.51
C ALA A 47 -6.62 13.61 1.17
N LEU A 48 -5.54 13.26 0.50
CA LEU A 48 -5.16 13.80 -0.81
C LEU A 48 -5.82 13.05 -1.96
N CYS A 49 -5.70 11.74 -1.94
CA CYS A 49 -6.04 10.83 -3.05
C CYS A 49 -7.36 10.08 -2.84
N GLY A 50 -7.72 9.77 -1.60
CA GLY A 50 -8.80 8.85 -1.30
C GLY A 50 -8.52 7.42 -1.78
N GLY A 51 -9.56 6.63 -1.86
CA GLY A 51 -9.53 5.37 -2.57
C GLY A 51 -9.25 5.63 -4.05
N SER A 52 -8.20 5.03 -4.54
CA SER A 52 -7.67 5.41 -5.85
C SER A 52 -6.86 4.29 -6.46
N GLU A 53 -6.54 4.44 -7.74
CA GLU A 53 -5.58 3.58 -8.43
C GLU A 53 -4.51 4.40 -9.15
N LEU A 54 -3.33 3.83 -9.24
CA LEU A 54 -2.21 4.36 -10.01
C LEU A 54 -2.02 3.53 -11.27
N ASN A 55 -1.93 4.22 -12.42
CA ASN A 55 -1.65 3.65 -13.74
C ASN A 55 -2.58 2.46 -14.10
N GLU A 56 -3.85 2.51 -13.65
CA GLU A 56 -4.84 1.43 -13.85
C GLU A 56 -4.34 0.04 -13.38
N TYR A 57 -3.44 0.04 -12.43
CA TYR A 57 -2.74 -1.17 -12.01
C TYR A 57 -2.69 -1.38 -10.49
N LEU A 58 -2.26 -0.36 -9.73
CA LEU A 58 -2.10 -0.46 -8.28
C LEU A 58 -3.26 0.28 -7.59
N ALA A 59 -4.20 -0.47 -7.02
CA ALA A 59 -5.35 0.04 -6.29
C ALA A 59 -5.08 0.09 -4.79
N PHE A 60 -5.44 1.21 -4.15
CA PHE A 60 -5.26 1.42 -2.71
C PHE A 60 -6.54 1.14 -1.95
N ARG A 61 -6.42 0.36 -0.88
CA ARG A 61 -7.50 0.13 0.08
C ARG A 61 -7.59 1.31 1.02
N THR A 62 -8.82 1.68 1.39
CA THR A 62 -9.10 2.71 2.41
C THR A 62 -10.01 2.17 3.49
N PRO A 63 -10.06 2.78 4.69
CA PRO A 63 -11.16 2.54 5.61
C PRO A 63 -12.51 2.78 4.90
N PRO A 64 -13.61 2.24 5.44
CA PRO A 64 -14.92 2.41 4.80
C PRO A 64 -15.26 3.88 4.55
N VAL A 65 -15.63 4.19 3.32
CA VAL A 65 -16.13 5.49 2.88
C VAL A 65 -17.41 5.27 2.11
N ASP A 66 -18.46 6.00 2.47
CA ASP A 66 -19.78 5.85 1.86
C ASP A 66 -19.73 6.01 0.33
N GLY A 67 -20.26 5.00 -0.37
CA GLY A 67 -20.31 4.97 -1.83
C GLY A 67 -19.01 4.59 -2.53
N SER A 68 -17.91 4.36 -1.79
CA SER A 68 -16.65 3.93 -2.38
C SER A 68 -16.69 2.44 -2.78
N PRO A 69 -16.37 2.10 -4.05
CA PRO A 69 -16.26 0.72 -4.49
C PRO A 69 -14.88 0.10 -4.20
N VAL A 70 -13.92 0.89 -3.70
CA VAL A 70 -12.59 0.37 -3.40
C VAL A 70 -12.61 -0.52 -2.18
N GLY A 71 -11.72 -1.51 -2.16
CA GLY A 71 -11.67 -2.50 -1.10
C GLY A 71 -11.45 -1.88 0.28
N ASN A 72 -12.20 -2.39 1.25
CA ASN A 72 -12.11 -1.96 2.63
C ASN A 72 -10.77 -2.42 3.25
N LEU A 73 -10.02 -1.48 3.80
CA LEU A 73 -8.78 -1.76 4.52
C LEU A 73 -9.01 -2.68 5.72
N LEU A 74 -10.17 -2.52 6.39
CA LEU A 74 -10.49 -3.26 7.61
C LEU A 74 -10.70 -4.76 7.36
N ASP A 75 -11.09 -5.15 6.14
CA ASP A 75 -11.19 -6.56 5.75
C ASP A 75 -9.81 -7.26 5.77
N GLY A 76 -8.74 -6.48 5.74
CA GLY A 76 -7.37 -6.97 5.84
C GLY A 76 -6.89 -7.26 7.27
N LEU A 77 -7.66 -6.91 8.30
CA LEU A 77 -7.28 -7.18 9.70
C LEU A 77 -7.29 -8.67 10.03
N ASP A 78 -8.18 -9.43 9.39
CA ASP A 78 -8.30 -10.88 9.53
C ASP A 78 -7.45 -11.64 8.50
N PHE A 79 -6.61 -10.91 7.72
CA PHE A 79 -5.75 -11.52 6.73
C PHE A 79 -4.68 -12.40 7.38
N ASP A 80 -4.69 -13.70 7.07
CA ASP A 80 -3.65 -14.63 7.47
C ASP A 80 -2.79 -15.02 6.24
N PRO A 81 -1.56 -14.50 6.15
CA PRO A 81 -0.67 -14.83 5.04
C PRO A 81 -0.33 -16.32 4.98
N ARG A 82 -0.46 -17.05 6.09
CA ARG A 82 -0.22 -18.49 6.12
C ARG A 82 -1.33 -19.29 5.43
N GLU A 83 -2.56 -18.78 5.44
CA GLU A 83 -3.68 -19.41 4.74
C GLU A 83 -3.64 -19.11 3.24
N GLU A 84 -3.50 -17.83 2.90
CA GLU A 84 -3.56 -17.36 1.51
C GLU A 84 -2.34 -17.83 0.69
N TYR A 85 -1.14 -17.82 1.30
CA TYR A 85 0.12 -18.11 0.58
C TYR A 85 0.84 -19.35 1.04
N ARG A 86 0.13 -20.28 1.66
CA ARG A 86 0.67 -21.57 2.15
C ARG A 86 1.35 -22.41 1.07
N SER A 87 0.95 -22.26 -0.18
CA SER A 87 1.53 -23.00 -1.31
C SER A 87 2.83 -22.41 -1.85
N SER A 88 3.20 -21.21 -1.45
CA SER A 88 4.49 -20.62 -1.82
C SER A 88 5.60 -21.13 -0.91
N HIS A 89 5.95 -22.41 -1.05
CA HIS A 89 7.00 -23.08 -0.27
C HIS A 89 8.42 -22.54 -0.54
N GLU A 90 8.58 -21.66 -1.49
CA GLU A 90 9.83 -20.96 -1.71
C GLU A 90 9.85 -19.73 -0.82
N LEU A 91 10.16 -19.98 0.43
CA LEU A 91 10.54 -18.95 1.37
C LEU A 91 11.71 -18.20 0.78
N GLY A 92 11.46 -17.02 0.28
CA GLY A 92 12.51 -16.07 -0.02
C GLY A 92 13.24 -15.67 1.26
N LEU A 93 13.89 -14.52 1.27
CA LEU A 93 14.58 -13.98 2.45
C LEU A 93 13.62 -13.59 3.61
N MET A 94 12.31 -13.84 3.46
CA MET A 94 11.27 -13.40 4.38
C MET A 94 10.24 -14.51 4.59
N ASP A 95 9.99 -14.88 5.86
CA ASP A 95 8.88 -15.73 6.26
C ASP A 95 7.72 -14.86 6.76
N PRO A 96 6.63 -14.73 5.98
CA PRO A 96 5.49 -13.89 6.36
C PRO A 96 4.66 -14.51 7.49
N SER A 97 4.83 -15.80 7.79
CA SER A 97 4.01 -16.51 8.78
C SER A 97 4.22 -16.02 10.22
N GLU A 98 5.35 -15.37 10.49
CA GLU A 98 5.69 -14.82 11.80
C GLU A 98 5.39 -13.31 11.89
N MET A 99 4.93 -12.70 10.80
CA MET A 99 4.71 -11.25 10.72
C MET A 99 3.23 -10.89 10.86
N ARG A 100 2.97 -9.76 11.51
CA ARG A 100 1.67 -9.13 11.45
C ARG A 100 1.61 -8.24 10.21
N LEU A 101 0.86 -8.65 9.20
CA LEU A 101 0.73 -7.95 7.92
C LEU A 101 -0.67 -7.32 7.79
N LEU A 102 -0.72 -6.08 7.29
CA LEU A 102 -1.97 -5.40 6.93
C LEU A 102 -1.90 -4.97 5.46
N PRO A 103 -2.72 -5.55 4.57
CA PRO A 103 -2.68 -5.21 3.15
C PRO A 103 -3.27 -3.82 2.90
N PHE A 104 -2.51 -2.92 2.26
CA PHE A 104 -2.96 -1.57 1.92
C PHE A 104 -3.18 -1.34 0.43
N ALA A 105 -2.60 -2.16 -0.44
CA ALA A 105 -2.80 -2.04 -1.88
C ALA A 105 -2.68 -3.40 -2.57
N ALA A 106 -3.35 -3.53 -3.71
CA ALA A 106 -3.27 -4.71 -4.56
C ALA A 106 -3.17 -4.30 -6.03
N THR A 107 -2.49 -5.13 -6.82
CA THR A 107 -2.38 -4.94 -8.27
C THR A 107 -3.45 -5.70 -9.04
N ALA A 108 -3.69 -5.30 -10.29
CA ALA A 108 -4.57 -6.03 -11.21
C ALA A 108 -4.13 -7.49 -11.42
N ASN A 109 -2.86 -7.81 -11.20
CA ASN A 109 -2.32 -9.18 -11.30
C ASN A 109 -2.42 -10.00 -10.00
N GLY A 110 -2.95 -9.39 -8.93
CA GLY A 110 -3.11 -10.02 -7.62
C GLY A 110 -1.83 -10.02 -6.77
N ASP A 111 -0.84 -9.18 -7.11
CA ASP A 111 0.25 -8.87 -6.19
C ASP A 111 -0.28 -7.95 -5.08
N VAL A 112 0.30 -8.00 -3.89
CA VAL A 112 -0.20 -7.25 -2.75
C VAL A 112 0.93 -6.52 -2.04
N ALA A 113 0.65 -5.31 -1.57
CA ALA A 113 1.53 -4.54 -0.70
C ALA A 113 0.93 -4.44 0.71
N PHE A 114 1.77 -4.62 1.71
CA PHE A 114 1.42 -4.70 3.12
C PHE A 114 2.25 -3.75 3.96
N TRP A 115 1.69 -3.30 5.08
CA TRP A 115 2.50 -2.89 6.21
C TRP A 115 2.92 -4.11 7.03
N VAL A 116 4.14 -4.03 7.56
CA VAL A 116 4.69 -4.93 8.57
C VAL A 116 4.46 -4.26 9.92
N CYS A 117 3.38 -4.65 10.61
CA CYS A 117 2.86 -4.00 11.82
C CYS A 117 3.53 -4.57 13.10
N GLU A 118 4.86 -4.65 13.13
CA GLU A 118 5.61 -5.21 14.26
C GLU A 118 5.86 -4.18 15.37
N SER A 119 5.85 -2.89 15.04
CA SER A 119 6.03 -1.80 16.00
C SER A 119 4.68 -1.29 16.51
N ILE A 120 4.66 -0.88 17.79
CA ILE A 120 3.52 -0.14 18.36
C ILE A 120 3.42 1.27 17.77
N ASP A 121 4.55 1.83 17.31
CA ASP A 121 4.59 3.09 16.59
C ASP A 121 4.35 2.84 15.09
N PRO A 122 3.21 3.28 14.53
CA PRO A 122 2.91 3.09 13.13
C PRO A 122 3.86 3.82 12.19
N GLU A 123 4.52 4.87 12.65
CA GLU A 123 5.52 5.60 11.85
C GLU A 123 6.81 4.78 11.62
N ALA A 124 6.99 3.70 12.38
CA ALA A 124 8.09 2.74 12.21
C ALA A 124 7.69 1.51 11.39
N TRP A 125 6.45 1.44 10.89
CA TRP A 125 6.05 0.32 10.05
C TRP A 125 6.75 0.35 8.71
N GLU A 126 7.22 -0.81 8.30
CA GLU A 126 7.87 -1.04 7.02
C GLU A 126 6.88 -1.60 6.01
N VAL A 127 7.29 -1.64 4.75
CA VAL A 127 6.49 -2.21 3.67
C VAL A 127 6.99 -3.59 3.29
N ALA A 128 6.07 -4.51 3.05
CA ALA A 128 6.33 -5.79 2.41
C ALA A 128 5.48 -5.94 1.15
N THR A 129 5.93 -6.72 0.20
CA THR A 129 5.18 -7.05 -1.00
C THR A 129 5.16 -8.55 -1.24
N PHE A 130 4.03 -9.02 -1.74
CA PHE A 130 3.87 -10.37 -2.27
C PHE A 130 3.67 -10.32 -3.78
N LYS A 131 4.48 -11.06 -4.52
CA LYS A 131 4.39 -11.21 -5.97
C LYS A 131 3.72 -12.53 -6.31
N ARG A 132 2.46 -12.49 -6.75
CA ARG A 132 1.67 -13.70 -7.04
C ARG A 132 2.29 -14.60 -8.11
N GLN A 133 2.89 -13.99 -9.13
CA GLN A 133 3.51 -14.69 -10.25
C GLN A 133 5.04 -14.67 -10.14
N ALA A 134 5.58 -14.99 -8.96
CA ALA A 134 7.02 -15.12 -8.80
C ALA A 134 7.54 -16.30 -9.62
N ARG A 135 8.74 -16.12 -10.21
CA ARG A 135 9.41 -17.23 -10.92
C ARG A 135 9.86 -18.27 -9.92
N PHE A 136 9.87 -19.54 -10.36
CA PHE A 136 10.45 -20.62 -9.57
C PHE A 136 11.90 -20.28 -9.15
N GLY A 137 12.24 -20.50 -7.88
CA GLY A 137 13.55 -20.17 -7.31
C GLY A 137 13.73 -18.70 -6.91
N VAL A 138 12.70 -17.85 -7.12
CA VAL A 138 12.69 -16.47 -6.66
C VAL A 138 11.58 -16.32 -5.63
N GLY A 139 11.92 -16.05 -4.38
CA GLY A 139 10.92 -15.86 -3.32
C GLY A 139 9.90 -14.79 -3.69
N PRO A 140 8.60 -15.06 -3.47
CA PRO A 140 7.53 -14.12 -3.82
C PRO A 140 7.49 -12.89 -2.91
N TRP A 141 8.12 -12.96 -1.74
CA TRP A 141 8.10 -11.93 -0.74
C TRP A 141 9.32 -11.01 -0.80
N LYS A 142 9.07 -9.73 -0.57
CA LYS A 142 10.13 -8.71 -0.46
C LYS A 142 9.78 -7.70 0.63
N ARG A 143 10.75 -7.35 1.47
CA ARG A 143 10.63 -6.33 2.52
C ARG A 143 11.43 -5.09 2.16
N PHE A 144 10.90 -3.92 2.51
CA PHE A 144 11.48 -2.61 2.28
C PHE A 144 11.54 -1.87 3.62
N GLU A 145 12.73 -1.55 4.08
CA GLU A 145 12.99 -0.83 5.34
C GLU A 145 12.61 0.64 5.22
N MET A 146 11.35 0.90 4.88
CA MET A 146 10.81 2.23 4.71
C MET A 146 9.29 2.25 4.86
N GLY A 147 8.74 3.43 5.22
CA GLY A 147 7.30 3.65 5.33
C GLY A 147 6.61 3.83 3.97
N PHE A 148 5.29 3.91 4.02
CA PHE A 148 4.37 3.94 2.89
C PHE A 148 4.70 5.01 1.84
N GLY A 149 4.82 6.28 2.26
CA GLY A 149 5.03 7.37 1.32
C GLY A 149 6.36 7.28 0.57
N ARG A 150 7.44 6.88 1.27
CA ARG A 150 8.75 6.67 0.64
C ARG A 150 8.74 5.51 -0.33
N PHE A 151 8.05 4.44 0.02
CA PHE A 151 7.88 3.29 -0.86
C PHE A 151 7.21 3.70 -2.18
N LEU A 152 6.11 4.43 -2.12
CA LEU A 152 5.41 4.89 -3.32
C LEU A 152 6.26 5.84 -4.18
N VAL A 153 6.91 6.82 -3.55
CA VAL A 153 7.81 7.73 -4.27
C VAL A 153 8.90 6.95 -4.99
N GLY A 154 9.56 6.03 -4.29
CA GLY A 154 10.65 5.24 -4.87
C GLY A 154 10.21 4.32 -6.00
N LEU A 155 8.97 3.83 -5.97
CA LEU A 155 8.41 3.07 -7.09
C LEU A 155 8.17 3.95 -8.31
N LEU A 156 7.63 5.15 -8.11
CA LEU A 156 7.25 6.04 -9.21
C LEU A 156 8.44 6.80 -9.81
N ASP A 157 9.46 7.13 -9.01
CA ASP A 157 10.67 7.77 -9.52
C ASP A 157 11.75 6.79 -10.04
N GLY A 158 11.48 5.46 -9.86
CA GLY A 158 12.36 4.40 -10.32
C GLY A 158 13.59 4.15 -9.45
N THR A 159 13.69 4.79 -8.26
CA THR A 159 14.79 4.54 -7.32
C THR A 159 14.65 3.20 -6.59
N LEU A 160 13.42 2.68 -6.51
CA LEU A 160 13.15 1.32 -6.05
C LEU A 160 12.90 0.37 -7.23
N PRO A 161 13.48 -0.83 -7.20
CA PRO A 161 13.14 -1.85 -8.19
C PRO A 161 11.68 -2.28 -8.02
N ASN A 162 10.95 -2.35 -9.13
CA ASN A 162 9.55 -2.77 -9.13
C ASN A 162 9.40 -4.19 -8.52
N PRO A 163 8.62 -4.36 -7.44
CA PRO A 163 8.41 -5.66 -6.81
C PRO A 163 7.27 -6.47 -7.43
N PHE A 164 6.45 -5.87 -8.28
CA PHE A 164 5.23 -6.45 -8.82
C PHE A 164 5.44 -7.19 -10.15
N SER A 165 4.39 -7.88 -10.61
CA SER A 165 4.44 -8.77 -11.76
C SER A 165 4.57 -8.03 -13.09
N ASP A 166 3.87 -6.91 -13.26
CA ASP A 166 4.05 -6.06 -14.45
C ASP A 166 5.26 -5.15 -14.26
N SER A 167 6.21 -5.24 -15.19
CA SER A 167 7.43 -4.43 -15.15
C SER A 167 7.26 -3.04 -15.77
N SER A 168 6.13 -2.78 -16.40
CA SER A 168 5.89 -1.53 -17.15
C SER A 168 4.94 -0.56 -16.47
N TRP A 169 4.22 -0.99 -15.43
CA TRP A 169 3.16 -0.19 -14.82
C TRP A 169 3.63 1.15 -14.24
N ASN A 170 4.86 1.23 -13.76
CA ASN A 170 5.43 2.42 -13.10
C ASN A 170 6.29 3.29 -14.00
N VAL A 171 6.12 3.18 -15.33
CA VAL A 171 6.81 4.04 -16.31
C VAL A 171 6.05 5.35 -16.50
N PRO A 172 6.69 6.53 -16.40
CA PRO A 172 6.04 7.82 -16.67
C PRO A 172 5.48 7.95 -18.08
N PRO A 173 4.42 8.74 -18.30
CA PRO A 173 3.73 9.58 -17.31
C PRO A 173 2.82 8.77 -16.40
N HIS A 174 2.80 9.14 -15.11
CA HIS A 174 1.92 8.47 -14.16
C HIS A 174 0.51 9.04 -14.21
N ALA A 175 -0.47 8.14 -14.21
CA ALA A 175 -1.89 8.46 -14.11
C ALA A 175 -2.42 8.09 -12.72
N TYR A 176 -3.20 9.00 -12.16
CA TYR A 176 -3.92 8.80 -10.91
C TYR A 176 -5.40 8.94 -11.20
N ARG A 177 -6.22 8.04 -10.64
CA ARG A 177 -7.68 8.08 -10.76
C ARG A 177 -8.32 7.83 -9.40
N ASN A 178 -9.14 8.79 -8.93
CA ASN A 178 -9.94 8.62 -7.73
C ASN A 178 -11.14 7.72 -8.02
N TRP A 179 -11.65 7.02 -7.00
CA TRP A 179 -12.81 6.14 -7.16
C TRP A 179 -14.08 6.86 -7.67
N ARG A 180 -14.18 8.17 -7.46
CA ARG A 180 -15.29 8.98 -7.97
C ARG A 180 -15.23 9.22 -9.47
N ASP A 181 -14.12 8.86 -10.10
CA ASP A 181 -13.87 8.98 -11.54
C ASP A 181 -14.05 7.64 -12.29
N PHE A 182 -14.52 6.59 -11.59
CA PHE A 182 -14.73 5.24 -12.15
C PHE A 182 -16.05 5.12 -12.88
#